data_56d7c0fd827400ba59cdd2307a9b80c6
#
_entry.id   56d7c0fd827400ba59cdd2307a9b80c6
#
_cell.length_a   1.000
_cell.length_b   1.000
_cell.length_c   1.000
_cell.angle_alpha   90.00
_cell.angle_beta   90.00
_cell.angle_gamma   90.00
#
_symmetry.space_group_name_H-M   'P 1'
#
loop_
_entity.id
_entity.type
_entity.pdbx_description
1 polymer ?
#
loop_
_entity_poly.entity_id
_entity_poly.type
_entity_poly.pdbx_seq_one_letter_code
_entity_poly.pdbx_strand_id
1 'polypeptide(L)'
;MKPMSRYSAIIERIFTTKFQPGMKAVDFAREEFETVARHLRIKLPKNLGDLVYSFRYRADLPERIQAEAGQGETWIIRPIGKARYRLALIADNPIQPNVNLATTKVPDATPGIVTKYACDDEQALLARLRYNRLVDVFTGVTCYSLQNHLRTFVREIGQVETDELYVGLDKKGAHYIFPIQAKGGKDKLNVVQIEQDFAVCTKKYSGLICRPIAAQFMDGGIIALFEFEQADGNVRITSEKHYKLVPPEEVTKEDLENYRQRTAD
;
A
#
# COMPACT_ATOMS: atom_id res chain seq x y z
N MET A 1 -13.86 22.82 11.68
CA MET A 1 -13.23 22.64 10.36
C MET A 1 -11.72 22.78 10.50
N LYS A 2 -10.95 21.77 10.13
CA LYS A 2 -9.48 21.94 10.00
C LYS A 2 -9.22 22.96 8.87
N PRO A 3 -8.28 23.90 9.03
CA PRO A 3 -7.95 24.83 7.95
C PRO A 3 -7.51 24.04 6.72
N MET A 4 -8.12 24.34 5.58
CA MET A 4 -7.81 23.73 4.29
C MET A 4 -6.33 23.94 3.99
N SER A 5 -5.59 22.86 3.76
CA SER A 5 -4.16 23.01 3.41
C SER A 5 -4.02 23.75 2.08
N ARG A 6 -2.93 24.50 1.90
CA ARG A 6 -2.64 25.18 0.63
C ARG A 6 -2.64 24.22 -0.58
N TYR A 7 -2.27 22.96 -0.36
CA TYR A 7 -2.29 21.94 -1.40
C TYR A 7 -3.73 21.49 -1.73
N SER A 8 -4.58 21.39 -0.71
CA SER A 8 -6.01 21.09 -0.89
C SER A 8 -6.69 22.16 -1.77
N ALA A 9 -6.40 23.45 -1.55
CA ALA A 9 -6.95 24.54 -2.36
C ALA A 9 -6.55 24.44 -3.84
N ILE A 10 -5.30 24.05 -4.12
CA ILE A 10 -4.80 23.93 -5.50
C ILE A 10 -5.49 22.76 -6.21
N ILE A 11 -5.50 21.56 -5.60
CA ILE A 11 -6.07 20.37 -6.23
C ILE A 11 -7.59 20.49 -6.41
N GLU A 12 -8.28 21.08 -5.42
CA GLU A 12 -9.70 21.38 -5.50
C GLU A 12 -10.02 22.33 -6.64
N ARG A 13 -9.21 23.38 -6.83
CA ARG A 13 -9.40 24.34 -7.92
C ARG A 13 -9.18 23.69 -9.27
N ILE A 14 -8.18 22.83 -9.43
CA ILE A 14 -7.95 22.07 -10.66
C ILE A 14 -9.17 21.19 -10.98
N PHE A 15 -9.64 20.45 -9.98
CA PHE A 15 -10.80 19.60 -10.13
C PHE A 15 -12.04 20.39 -10.55
N THR A 16 -12.44 21.39 -9.77
CA THR A 16 -13.67 22.16 -10.02
C THR A 16 -13.67 22.93 -11.32
N THR A 17 -12.50 23.27 -11.87
CA THR A 17 -12.41 23.96 -13.18
C THR A 17 -12.68 23.01 -14.34
N LYS A 18 -12.41 21.73 -14.20
CA LYS A 18 -12.47 20.72 -15.28
C LYS A 18 -13.61 19.72 -15.12
N PHE A 19 -14.03 19.47 -13.90
CA PHE A 19 -15.05 18.49 -13.59
C PHE A 19 -16.44 18.94 -14.10
N GLN A 20 -17.15 17.99 -14.66
CA GLN A 20 -18.58 18.10 -14.99
C GLN A 20 -19.32 16.90 -14.39
N PRO A 21 -20.55 17.07 -13.90
CA PRO A 21 -21.35 15.98 -13.35
C PRO A 21 -21.38 14.75 -14.26
N GLY A 22 -21.12 13.58 -13.70
CA GLY A 22 -21.05 12.31 -14.43
C GLY A 22 -19.67 11.93 -14.96
N MET A 23 -18.66 12.80 -14.87
CA MET A 23 -17.29 12.42 -15.20
C MET A 23 -16.73 11.44 -14.16
N LYS A 24 -16.05 10.40 -14.65
CA LYS A 24 -15.32 9.42 -13.82
C LYS A 24 -13.82 9.65 -13.79
N ALA A 25 -13.32 10.65 -14.52
CA ALA A 25 -11.91 10.99 -14.56
C ALA A 25 -11.69 12.47 -14.92
N VAL A 26 -10.69 13.08 -14.29
CA VAL A 26 -10.24 14.45 -14.58
C VAL A 26 -8.72 14.45 -14.73
N ASP A 27 -8.23 14.67 -15.94
CA ASP A 27 -6.80 14.68 -16.26
C ASP A 27 -6.24 16.09 -16.08
N PHE A 28 -5.01 16.15 -15.54
CA PHE A 28 -4.29 17.40 -15.36
C PHE A 28 -2.77 17.21 -15.45
N ALA A 29 -2.07 18.28 -15.78
CA ALA A 29 -0.62 18.31 -15.90
C ALA A 29 0.01 19.03 -14.70
N ARG A 30 1.31 18.77 -14.46
CA ARG A 30 2.07 19.42 -13.37
C ARG A 30 2.08 20.93 -13.47
N GLU A 31 2.12 21.46 -14.68
CA GLU A 31 2.16 22.90 -14.98
C GLU A 31 0.89 23.62 -14.48
N GLU A 32 -0.21 22.91 -14.35
CA GLU A 32 -1.46 23.48 -13.84
C GLU A 32 -1.37 23.84 -12.36
N PHE A 33 -0.50 23.17 -11.59
CA PHE A 33 -0.23 23.58 -10.20
C PHE A 33 0.33 24.99 -10.12
N GLU A 34 1.27 25.34 -11.01
CA GLU A 34 1.89 26.66 -11.03
C GLU A 34 0.87 27.74 -11.42
N THR A 35 0.07 27.45 -12.43
CA THR A 35 -0.98 28.37 -12.90
C THR A 35 -2.01 28.63 -11.80
N VAL A 36 -2.54 27.58 -11.16
CA VAL A 36 -3.52 27.71 -10.10
C VAL A 36 -2.93 28.36 -8.86
N ALA A 37 -1.72 27.98 -8.45
CA ALA A 37 -1.06 28.59 -7.29
C ALA A 37 -0.83 30.09 -7.48
N ARG A 38 -0.49 30.53 -8.69
CA ARG A 38 -0.35 31.95 -9.02
C ARG A 38 -1.68 32.71 -8.87
N HIS A 39 -2.78 32.13 -9.36
CA HIS A 39 -4.12 32.71 -9.21
C HIS A 39 -4.57 32.79 -7.75
N LEU A 40 -4.27 31.76 -6.97
CA LEU A 40 -4.63 31.69 -5.54
C LEU A 40 -3.62 32.42 -4.63
N ARG A 41 -2.53 32.98 -5.18
CA ARG A 41 -1.42 33.60 -4.44
C ARG A 41 -0.80 32.66 -3.39
N ILE A 42 -0.70 31.37 -3.72
CA ILE A 42 -0.15 30.33 -2.86
C ILE A 42 1.30 30.05 -3.27
N LYS A 43 2.21 30.03 -2.29
CA LYS A 43 3.61 29.65 -2.51
C LYS A 43 3.71 28.12 -2.64
N LEU A 44 4.21 27.67 -3.77
CA LEU A 44 4.47 26.24 -4.05
C LEU A 44 5.71 25.73 -3.30
N PRO A 45 5.78 24.41 -3.02
CA PRO A 45 7.02 23.78 -2.56
C PRO A 45 8.07 23.80 -3.67
N LYS A 46 9.35 23.63 -3.30
CA LYS A 46 10.45 23.51 -4.28
C LYS A 46 10.26 22.28 -5.20
N ASN A 47 9.73 21.20 -4.67
CA ASN A 47 9.39 20.00 -5.41
C ASN A 47 7.87 19.90 -5.60
N LEU A 48 7.37 20.16 -6.80
CA LEU A 48 5.93 20.05 -7.12
C LEU A 48 5.38 18.63 -7.02
N GLY A 49 6.26 17.62 -7.08
CA GLY A 49 5.88 16.22 -6.86
C GLY A 49 5.34 15.98 -5.46
N ASP A 50 5.81 16.73 -4.46
CA ASP A 50 5.38 16.57 -3.06
C ASP A 50 3.89 16.87 -2.87
N LEU A 51 3.31 17.72 -3.71
CA LEU A 51 1.88 18.02 -3.68
C LEU A 51 1.05 16.78 -4.01
N VAL A 52 1.37 16.11 -5.11
CA VAL A 52 0.68 14.89 -5.52
C VAL A 52 1.00 13.74 -4.57
N TYR A 53 2.26 13.62 -4.16
CA TYR A 53 2.70 12.61 -3.20
C TYR A 53 1.90 12.70 -1.89
N SER A 54 1.63 13.91 -1.42
CA SER A 54 0.82 14.12 -0.22
C SER A 54 -0.57 13.51 -0.34
N PHE A 55 -1.30 13.75 -1.43
CA PHE A 55 -2.65 13.20 -1.62
C PHE A 55 -2.68 11.72 -2.02
N ARG A 56 -1.58 11.21 -2.53
CA ARG A 56 -1.47 9.77 -2.83
C ARG A 56 -1.22 8.92 -1.59
N TYR A 57 -0.53 9.46 -0.58
CA TYR A 57 0.04 8.63 0.49
C TYR A 57 -0.18 9.15 1.91
N ARG A 58 -0.51 10.43 2.10
CA ARG A 58 -0.51 11.06 3.44
C ARG A 58 -1.77 11.82 3.81
N ALA A 59 -2.53 12.25 2.85
CA ALA A 59 -3.70 13.09 3.08
C ALA A 59 -4.85 12.71 2.16
N ASP A 60 -6.05 12.73 2.69
CA ASP A 60 -7.25 12.55 1.88
C ASP A 60 -7.43 13.73 0.90
N LEU A 61 -8.06 13.47 -0.24
CA LEU A 61 -8.47 14.53 -1.16
C LEU A 61 -9.49 15.46 -0.47
N PRO A 62 -9.57 16.74 -0.89
CA PRO A 62 -10.55 17.67 -0.34
C PRO A 62 -11.97 17.13 -0.31
N GLU A 63 -12.69 17.41 0.76
CA GLU A 63 -14.08 16.97 0.93
C GLU A 63 -14.99 17.33 -0.24
N ARG A 64 -14.76 18.49 -0.87
CA ARG A 64 -15.51 18.93 -2.04
C ARG A 64 -15.30 18.03 -3.27
N ILE A 65 -14.12 17.45 -3.42
CA ILE A 65 -13.85 16.45 -4.49
C ILE A 65 -14.54 15.15 -4.13
N GLN A 66 -14.42 14.70 -2.89
CA GLN A 66 -15.03 13.46 -2.44
C GLN A 66 -16.56 13.52 -2.44
N ALA A 67 -17.16 14.71 -2.24
CA ALA A 67 -18.61 14.90 -2.30
C ALA A 67 -19.20 14.65 -3.71
N GLU A 68 -18.38 14.67 -4.75
CA GLU A 68 -18.79 14.31 -6.12
C GLU A 68 -18.72 12.78 -6.40
N ALA A 69 -18.34 11.99 -5.41
CA ALA A 69 -18.38 10.53 -5.48
C ALA A 69 -19.78 10.02 -5.10
N GLY A 70 -20.22 8.98 -5.81
CA GLY A 70 -21.43 8.25 -5.45
C GLY A 70 -21.26 7.38 -4.22
N GLN A 71 -22.35 6.76 -3.77
CA GLN A 71 -22.30 5.81 -2.66
C GLN A 71 -21.39 4.62 -3.00
N GLY A 72 -20.41 4.32 -2.15
CA GLY A 72 -19.44 3.25 -2.37
C GLY A 72 -18.37 3.58 -3.43
N GLU A 73 -18.18 4.86 -3.75
CA GLU A 73 -17.13 5.33 -4.65
C GLU A 73 -16.24 6.38 -3.95
N THR A 74 -15.02 6.53 -4.42
CA THR A 74 -14.05 7.51 -3.93
C THR A 74 -13.17 8.05 -5.06
N TRP A 75 -12.77 9.31 -4.95
CA TRP A 75 -11.80 9.91 -5.85
C TRP A 75 -10.38 9.66 -5.35
N ILE A 76 -9.50 9.26 -6.26
CA ILE A 76 -8.07 9.10 -6.00
C ILE A 76 -7.23 9.81 -7.07
N ILE A 77 -5.94 10.05 -6.78
CA ILE A 77 -4.98 10.56 -7.78
C ILE A 77 -4.11 9.41 -8.28
N ARG A 78 -4.09 9.22 -9.61
CA ARG A 78 -3.19 8.30 -10.31
C ARG A 78 -2.22 9.07 -11.20
N PRO A 79 -0.94 8.66 -11.29
CA PRO A 79 -0.07 9.11 -12.36
C PRO A 79 -0.49 8.44 -13.69
N ILE A 80 -0.44 9.18 -14.77
CA ILE A 80 -0.74 8.69 -16.14
C ILE A 80 0.37 9.03 -17.13
N GLY A 81 1.60 9.16 -16.62
CA GLY A 81 2.80 9.46 -17.38
C GLY A 81 3.66 10.52 -16.73
N LYS A 82 4.72 10.94 -17.42
CA LYS A 82 5.65 11.96 -16.93
C LYS A 82 4.93 13.30 -16.71
N ALA A 83 4.90 13.78 -15.46
CA ALA A 83 4.27 15.04 -15.08
C ALA A 83 2.77 15.15 -15.42
N ARG A 84 2.06 14.02 -15.59
CA ARG A 84 0.63 13.97 -15.88
C ARG A 84 -0.07 13.09 -14.85
N TYR A 85 -1.25 13.52 -14.46
CA TYR A 85 -2.03 12.92 -13.38
C TYR A 85 -3.51 12.83 -13.77
N ARG A 86 -4.20 11.91 -13.13
CA ARG A 86 -5.64 11.71 -13.25
C ARG A 86 -6.27 11.63 -11.87
N LEU A 87 -7.24 12.48 -11.60
CA LEU A 87 -8.22 12.21 -10.57
C LEU A 87 -9.19 11.19 -11.14
N ALA A 88 -9.30 10.04 -10.54
CA ALA A 88 -10.13 8.92 -11.00
C ALA A 88 -11.15 8.55 -9.92
N LEU A 89 -12.40 8.37 -10.32
CA LEU A 89 -13.44 7.80 -9.49
C LEU A 89 -13.33 6.28 -9.52
N ILE A 90 -13.21 5.66 -8.38
CA ILE A 90 -13.10 4.20 -8.21
C ILE A 90 -14.07 3.70 -7.14
N ALA A 91 -14.32 2.39 -7.11
CA ALA A 91 -15.01 1.78 -5.97
C ALA A 91 -14.21 2.03 -4.68
N ASP A 92 -14.91 2.44 -3.62
CA ASP A 92 -14.31 2.67 -2.31
C ASP A 92 -14.11 1.32 -1.59
N ASN A 93 -12.96 0.71 -1.84
CA ASN A 93 -12.53 -0.51 -1.18
C ASN A 93 -11.30 -0.20 -0.32
N PRO A 94 -11.47 0.35 0.89
CA PRO A 94 -10.33 0.67 1.74
C PRO A 94 -9.59 -0.60 2.14
N ILE A 95 -8.26 -0.58 1.99
CA ILE A 95 -7.39 -1.65 2.51
C ILE A 95 -7.22 -1.37 4.01
N GLN A 96 -8.04 -2.04 4.82
CA GLN A 96 -8.02 -1.90 6.28
C GLN A 96 -8.12 -3.27 6.94
N PRO A 97 -7.35 -3.51 8.02
CA PRO A 97 -7.43 -4.77 8.73
C PRO A 97 -8.82 -5.07 9.27
N ASN A 98 -9.30 -6.28 9.00
CA ASN A 98 -10.55 -6.77 9.59
C ASN A 98 -10.32 -7.23 11.04
N VAL A 99 -10.67 -6.39 11.98
CA VAL A 99 -10.45 -6.63 13.42
C VAL A 99 -11.08 -7.91 13.97
N ASN A 100 -11.99 -8.53 13.23
CA ASN A 100 -12.66 -9.78 13.63
C ASN A 100 -11.92 -11.04 13.20
N LEU A 101 -10.82 -10.92 12.46
CA LEU A 101 -10.02 -12.08 12.06
C LEU A 101 -9.24 -12.66 13.24
N ALA A 102 -9.18 -13.98 13.28
CA ALA A 102 -8.39 -14.68 14.28
C ALA A 102 -6.89 -14.43 14.11
N THR A 103 -6.22 -14.10 15.19
CA THR A 103 -4.77 -13.89 15.23
C THR A 103 -4.04 -15.21 15.40
N THR A 104 -2.98 -15.41 14.60
CA THR A 104 -2.06 -16.56 14.73
C THR A 104 -0.82 -16.12 15.49
N LYS A 105 -0.53 -16.76 16.62
CA LYS A 105 0.72 -16.57 17.35
C LYS A 105 1.86 -17.28 16.62
N VAL A 106 2.96 -16.58 16.45
CA VAL A 106 4.20 -17.10 15.86
C VAL A 106 5.34 -16.85 16.84
N PRO A 107 6.18 -17.87 17.17
CA PRO A 107 7.36 -17.63 17.99
C PRO A 107 8.25 -16.53 17.39
N ASP A 108 8.60 -15.52 18.20
CA ASP A 108 9.42 -14.40 17.72
C ASP A 108 10.89 -14.82 17.59
N ALA A 109 11.37 -14.87 16.35
CA ALA A 109 12.76 -15.14 16.00
C ALA A 109 13.56 -13.85 15.73
N THR A 110 13.00 -12.68 16.01
CA THR A 110 13.72 -11.41 15.85
C THR A 110 14.88 -11.33 16.84
N PRO A 111 16.14 -11.11 16.39
CA PRO A 111 17.26 -10.99 17.31
C PRO A 111 17.01 -9.89 18.36
N GLY A 112 17.25 -10.20 19.63
CA GLY A 112 16.99 -9.25 20.74
C GLY A 112 17.68 -7.91 20.57
N ILE A 113 18.86 -7.87 19.95
CA ILE A 113 19.58 -6.63 19.61
C ILE A 113 18.78 -5.78 18.60
N VAL A 114 18.09 -6.40 17.65
CA VAL A 114 17.23 -5.69 16.69
C VAL A 114 16.00 -5.14 17.41
N THR A 115 15.31 -5.97 18.17
CA THR A 115 14.13 -5.55 18.95
C THR A 115 14.43 -4.39 19.88
N LYS A 116 15.63 -4.40 20.51
CA LYS A 116 16.03 -3.33 21.45
C LYS A 116 16.16 -1.95 20.78
N TYR A 117 16.56 -1.90 19.52
CA TYR A 117 16.86 -0.64 18.82
C TYR A 117 15.90 -0.33 17.66
N ALA A 118 14.98 -1.23 17.34
CA ALA A 118 13.96 -0.98 16.32
C ALA A 118 12.99 0.11 16.82
N CYS A 119 12.67 1.06 15.95
CA CYS A 119 11.55 1.97 16.15
C CYS A 119 10.25 1.27 15.73
N ASP A 120 9.09 1.79 16.15
CA ASP A 120 7.79 1.28 15.71
C ASP A 120 7.38 1.92 14.37
N ASP A 121 8.21 1.72 13.35
CA ASP A 121 8.04 2.27 12.01
C ASP A 121 7.98 1.16 10.92
N GLU A 122 7.84 1.56 9.68
CA GLU A 122 7.79 0.66 8.53
C GLU A 122 9.05 -0.22 8.43
N GLN A 123 10.23 0.30 8.77
CA GLN A 123 11.48 -0.46 8.71
C GLN A 123 11.56 -1.54 9.80
N ALA A 124 11.05 -1.24 10.99
CA ALA A 124 10.91 -2.23 12.06
C ALA A 124 9.95 -3.35 11.66
N LEU A 125 8.83 -3.01 11.00
CA LEU A 125 7.90 -4.00 10.47
C LEU A 125 8.57 -4.92 9.44
N LEU A 126 9.26 -4.35 8.47
CA LEU A 126 9.99 -5.13 7.46
C LEU A 126 11.06 -6.05 8.07
N ALA A 127 11.77 -5.58 9.10
CA ALA A 127 12.72 -6.41 9.84
C ALA A 127 12.02 -7.61 10.51
N ARG A 128 10.89 -7.39 11.18
CA ARG A 128 10.09 -8.47 11.80
C ARG A 128 9.57 -9.46 10.76
N LEU A 129 9.05 -9.00 9.62
CA LEU A 129 8.63 -9.88 8.53
C LEU A 129 9.77 -10.81 8.08
N ARG A 130 10.97 -10.26 7.92
CA ARG A 130 12.15 -10.96 7.42
C ARG A 130 12.69 -11.99 8.43
N TYR A 131 12.92 -11.59 9.67
CA TYR A 131 13.48 -12.47 10.71
C TYR A 131 12.54 -13.60 11.09
N ASN A 132 11.24 -13.35 11.05
CA ASN A 132 10.21 -14.34 11.37
C ASN A 132 9.69 -15.10 10.13
N ARG A 133 10.24 -14.84 8.94
CA ARG A 133 9.81 -15.44 7.68
C ARG A 133 8.28 -15.36 7.48
N LEU A 134 7.66 -14.26 7.90
CA LEU A 134 6.20 -14.15 7.85
C LEU A 134 5.67 -14.13 6.41
N VAL A 135 6.46 -13.66 5.43
CA VAL A 135 6.07 -13.74 4.02
C VAL A 135 5.97 -15.19 3.57
N ASP A 136 6.91 -16.05 3.99
CA ASP A 136 6.88 -17.51 3.69
C ASP A 136 5.67 -18.19 4.34
N VAL A 137 5.45 -17.89 5.63
CA VAL A 137 4.33 -18.46 6.42
C VAL A 137 2.99 -18.06 5.80
N PHE A 138 2.87 -16.80 5.38
CA PHE A 138 1.65 -16.25 4.81
C PHE A 138 1.33 -16.81 3.42
N THR A 139 2.35 -16.88 2.56
CA THR A 139 2.18 -17.23 1.14
C THR A 139 2.25 -18.74 0.88
N GLY A 140 2.84 -19.51 1.80
CA GLY A 140 3.17 -20.92 1.58
C GLY A 140 4.28 -21.14 0.55
N VAL A 141 5.06 -20.10 0.22
CA VAL A 141 6.15 -20.11 -0.76
C VAL A 141 7.47 -19.83 -0.04
N THR A 142 8.55 -20.50 -0.40
CA THR A 142 9.89 -20.17 0.13
C THR A 142 10.37 -18.87 -0.49
N CYS A 143 10.51 -17.82 0.33
CA CYS A 143 10.79 -16.46 -0.11
C CYS A 143 12.18 -15.97 0.32
N TYR A 144 12.79 -15.16 -0.53
CA TYR A 144 14.08 -14.53 -0.30
C TYR A 144 13.96 -13.03 -0.54
N SER A 145 14.42 -12.21 0.41
CA SER A 145 14.50 -10.76 0.23
C SER A 145 15.48 -10.46 -0.91
N LEU A 146 14.98 -9.83 -1.96
CA LEU A 146 15.76 -9.52 -3.16
C LEU A 146 16.31 -8.10 -3.08
N GLN A 147 15.48 -7.14 -2.69
CA GLN A 147 15.87 -5.74 -2.63
C GLN A 147 15.01 -4.96 -1.63
N ASN A 148 15.67 -4.14 -0.80
CA ASN A 148 15.02 -3.17 0.05
C ASN A 148 14.89 -1.84 -0.71
N HIS A 149 13.77 -1.16 -0.51
CA HIS A 149 13.54 0.21 -0.98
C HIS A 149 13.80 0.37 -2.48
N LEU A 150 13.07 -0.42 -3.29
CA LEU A 150 13.14 -0.31 -4.74
C LEU A 150 12.55 1.01 -5.22
N ARG A 151 13.39 1.88 -5.79
CA ARG A 151 12.95 3.04 -6.54
C ARG A 151 13.22 2.82 -8.03
N THR A 152 12.17 2.92 -8.83
CA THR A 152 12.28 2.68 -10.26
C THR A 152 11.33 3.58 -11.04
N PHE A 153 11.48 3.58 -12.37
CA PHE A 153 10.63 4.33 -13.28
C PHE A 153 9.87 3.37 -14.20
N VAL A 154 8.55 3.50 -14.21
CA VAL A 154 7.65 2.82 -15.16
C VAL A 154 7.07 3.89 -16.08
N ARG A 155 7.25 3.72 -17.40
CA ARG A 155 6.99 4.77 -18.41
C ARG A 155 5.59 5.35 -18.33
N GLU A 156 4.59 4.49 -18.11
CA GLU A 156 3.17 4.83 -18.11
C GLU A 156 2.69 5.44 -16.77
N ILE A 157 3.48 5.25 -15.70
CA ILE A 157 3.11 5.62 -14.34
C ILE A 157 4.04 6.71 -13.79
N GLY A 158 5.33 6.65 -14.12
CA GLY A 158 6.35 7.52 -13.55
C GLY A 158 7.20 6.81 -12.51
N GLN A 159 7.65 7.54 -11.49
CA GLN A 159 8.44 6.98 -10.40
C GLN A 159 7.56 6.11 -9.50
N VAL A 160 8.03 4.91 -9.22
CA VAL A 160 7.43 3.92 -8.33
C VAL A 160 8.40 3.59 -7.22
N GLU A 161 7.86 3.36 -6.05
CA GLU A 161 8.60 2.98 -4.85
C GLU A 161 7.91 1.79 -4.19
N THR A 162 8.69 0.76 -3.88
CA THR A 162 8.26 -0.46 -3.17
C THR A 162 9.18 -0.62 -1.96
N ASP A 163 8.64 -0.86 -0.79
CA ASP A 163 9.42 -0.87 0.46
C ASP A 163 10.37 -2.06 0.53
N GLU A 164 9.93 -3.24 0.12
CA GLU A 164 10.77 -4.42 -0.02
C GLU A 164 10.29 -5.31 -1.15
N LEU A 165 11.20 -6.03 -1.78
CA LEU A 165 10.90 -6.97 -2.85
C LEU A 165 11.44 -8.34 -2.49
N TYR A 166 10.59 -9.36 -2.56
CA TYR A 166 10.97 -10.76 -2.39
C TYR A 166 10.82 -11.53 -3.70
N VAL A 167 11.68 -12.51 -3.88
CA VAL A 167 11.53 -13.56 -4.90
C VAL A 167 11.22 -14.87 -4.20
N GLY A 168 10.33 -15.67 -4.78
CA GLY A 168 9.89 -16.93 -4.16
C GLY A 168 9.94 -18.11 -5.11
N LEU A 169 10.03 -19.31 -4.53
CA LEU A 169 10.00 -20.58 -5.21
C LEU A 169 9.02 -21.52 -4.49
N ASP A 170 8.02 -22.03 -5.20
CA ASP A 170 7.09 -23.00 -4.64
C ASP A 170 7.57 -24.44 -4.84
N LYS A 171 6.84 -25.40 -4.25
CA LYS A 171 7.14 -26.84 -4.34
C LYS A 171 7.04 -27.42 -5.76
N LYS A 172 6.45 -26.69 -6.71
CA LYS A 172 6.33 -27.09 -8.12
C LYS A 172 7.43 -26.50 -8.99
N GLY A 173 8.29 -25.63 -8.43
CA GLY A 173 9.33 -24.92 -9.15
C GLY A 173 8.83 -23.62 -9.83
N ALA A 174 7.62 -23.15 -9.53
CA ALA A 174 7.14 -21.87 -10.03
C ALA A 174 7.82 -20.70 -9.30
N HIS A 175 8.18 -19.67 -10.05
CA HIS A 175 8.86 -18.50 -9.52
C HIS A 175 7.88 -17.37 -9.30
N TYR A 176 8.00 -16.72 -8.16
CA TYR A 176 7.14 -15.63 -7.71
C TYR A 176 7.93 -14.37 -7.46
N ILE A 177 7.26 -13.24 -7.57
CA ILE A 177 7.74 -11.93 -7.13
C ILE A 177 6.70 -11.31 -6.20
N PHE A 178 7.13 -10.89 -5.01
CA PHE A 178 6.29 -10.31 -3.98
C PHE A 178 6.78 -8.91 -3.65
N PRO A 179 6.24 -7.86 -4.27
CA PRO A 179 6.42 -6.51 -3.78
C PRO A 179 5.72 -6.36 -2.43
N ILE A 180 6.39 -5.76 -1.46
CA ILE A 180 5.86 -5.54 -0.12
C ILE A 180 5.71 -4.03 0.12
N GLN A 181 4.51 -3.63 0.54
CA GLN A 181 4.24 -2.30 1.09
C GLN A 181 4.03 -2.43 2.60
N ALA A 182 4.77 -1.68 3.39
CA ALA A 182 4.67 -1.70 4.85
C ALA A 182 4.06 -0.40 5.37
N LYS A 183 3.17 -0.48 6.34
CA LYS A 183 2.59 0.68 7.02
C LYS A 183 2.69 0.53 8.53
N GLY A 184 3.26 1.54 9.15
CA GLY A 184 3.34 1.66 10.60
C GLY A 184 2.12 2.39 11.16
N GLY A 185 1.70 2.01 12.37
CA GLY A 185 0.76 2.77 13.17
C GLY A 185 -0.52 3.21 12.46
N LYS A 186 -0.67 4.53 12.27
CA LYS A 186 -1.89 5.16 11.71
C LYS A 186 -1.85 5.41 10.20
N ASP A 187 -0.77 5.04 9.54
CA ASP A 187 -0.65 5.21 8.09
C ASP A 187 -1.58 4.25 7.35
N LYS A 188 -2.16 4.73 6.25
CA LYS A 188 -3.14 3.96 5.48
C LYS A 188 -2.47 3.33 4.26
N LEU A 189 -2.82 2.09 4.00
CA LEU A 189 -2.51 1.44 2.73
C LEU A 189 -3.33 2.08 1.60
N ASN A 190 -2.68 2.32 0.46
CA ASN A 190 -3.34 2.94 -0.68
C ASN A 190 -3.32 1.99 -1.88
N VAL A 191 -4.47 1.79 -2.51
CA VAL A 191 -4.63 0.94 -3.69
C VAL A 191 -3.66 1.33 -4.82
N VAL A 192 -3.34 2.62 -4.97
CA VAL A 192 -2.40 3.11 -5.99
C VAL A 192 -0.99 2.54 -5.80
N GLN A 193 -0.55 2.28 -4.56
CA GLN A 193 0.74 1.63 -4.31
C GLN A 193 0.74 0.21 -4.85
N ILE A 194 -0.33 -0.53 -4.59
CA ILE A 194 -0.48 -1.91 -5.08
C ILE A 194 -0.59 -1.96 -6.61
N GLU A 195 -1.34 -1.03 -7.23
CA GLU A 195 -1.38 -0.89 -8.70
C GLU A 195 0.02 -0.66 -9.30
N GLN A 196 0.84 0.15 -8.63
CA GLN A 196 2.21 0.42 -9.05
C GLN A 196 3.11 -0.81 -8.91
N ASP A 197 2.93 -1.60 -7.86
CA ASP A 197 3.67 -2.84 -7.67
C ASP A 197 3.35 -3.85 -8.78
N PHE A 198 2.08 -4.00 -9.20
CA PHE A 198 1.73 -4.80 -10.37
C PHE A 198 2.40 -4.28 -11.65
N ALA A 199 2.42 -2.98 -11.86
CA ALA A 199 3.05 -2.39 -13.04
C ALA A 199 4.58 -2.59 -13.07
N VAL A 200 5.25 -2.53 -11.91
CA VAL A 200 6.68 -2.88 -11.78
C VAL A 200 6.90 -4.34 -12.14
N CYS A 201 6.08 -5.24 -11.61
CA CYS A 201 6.17 -6.67 -11.87
C CYS A 201 6.00 -6.97 -13.36
N THR A 202 4.96 -6.47 -13.98
CA THR A 202 4.69 -6.65 -15.41
C THR A 202 5.88 -6.16 -16.26
N LYS A 203 6.50 -5.04 -15.87
CA LYS A 203 7.57 -4.43 -16.66
C LYS A 203 8.93 -5.08 -16.45
N LYS A 204 9.28 -5.40 -15.19
CA LYS A 204 10.64 -5.84 -14.84
C LYS A 204 10.75 -7.33 -14.58
N TYR A 205 9.67 -7.98 -14.22
CA TYR A 205 9.64 -9.38 -13.78
C TYR A 205 8.56 -10.19 -14.52
N SER A 206 8.36 -9.92 -15.80
CA SER A 206 7.28 -10.48 -16.63
C SER A 206 7.25 -12.01 -16.71
N GLY A 207 8.35 -12.68 -16.33
CA GLY A 207 8.42 -14.15 -16.26
C GLY A 207 8.02 -14.75 -14.92
N LEU A 208 7.73 -13.92 -13.89
CA LEU A 208 7.41 -14.36 -12.55
C LEU A 208 5.93 -14.12 -12.24
N ILE A 209 5.36 -14.95 -11.37
CA ILE A 209 4.00 -14.76 -10.86
C ILE A 209 4.03 -13.62 -9.84
N CYS A 210 3.37 -12.52 -10.14
CA CYS A 210 3.32 -11.35 -9.25
C CYS A 210 2.18 -11.49 -8.24
N ARG A 211 2.52 -11.42 -6.95
CA ARG A 211 1.58 -11.43 -5.82
C ARG A 211 1.98 -10.32 -4.83
N PRO A 212 1.52 -9.08 -5.03
CA PRO A 212 1.82 -7.99 -4.10
C PRO A 212 1.27 -8.27 -2.71
N ILE A 213 2.00 -7.84 -1.69
CA ILE A 213 1.64 -7.99 -0.29
C ILE A 213 1.67 -6.63 0.39
N ALA A 214 0.71 -6.36 1.26
CA ALA A 214 0.81 -5.27 2.19
C ALA A 214 0.91 -5.80 3.62
N ALA A 215 1.67 -5.10 4.45
CA ALA A 215 1.83 -5.37 5.86
C ALA A 215 1.47 -4.12 6.67
N GLN A 216 0.69 -4.29 7.72
CA GLN A 216 0.32 -3.19 8.61
C GLN A 216 0.43 -3.58 10.07
N PHE A 217 1.05 -2.72 10.89
CA PHE A 217 0.93 -2.82 12.33
C PHE A 217 -0.47 -2.45 12.79
N MET A 218 -1.00 -3.27 13.68
CA MET A 218 -2.24 -3.02 14.42
C MET A 218 -1.94 -2.87 15.91
N ASP A 219 -2.91 -2.38 16.66
CA ASP A 219 -2.82 -2.31 18.12
C ASP A 219 -2.55 -3.69 18.73
N GLY A 220 -1.84 -3.71 19.86
CA GLY A 220 -1.48 -4.96 20.55
C GLY A 220 -0.34 -5.75 19.90
N GLY A 221 0.42 -5.16 18.97
CA GLY A 221 1.57 -5.78 18.31
C GLY A 221 1.17 -6.83 17.27
N ILE A 222 -0.05 -6.74 16.76
CA ILE A 222 -0.55 -7.60 15.66
C ILE A 222 -0.04 -7.07 14.33
N ILE A 223 0.32 -7.97 13.43
CA ILE A 223 0.71 -7.69 12.05
C ILE A 223 -0.36 -8.26 11.13
N ALA A 224 -1.07 -7.40 10.43
CA ALA A 224 -1.96 -7.79 9.34
C ALA A 224 -1.18 -7.91 8.04
N LEU A 225 -1.31 -9.03 7.33
CA LEU A 225 -0.79 -9.24 5.99
C LEU A 225 -1.95 -9.41 5.01
N PHE A 226 -1.86 -8.73 3.89
CA PHE A 226 -2.82 -8.76 2.79
C PHE A 226 -2.12 -9.22 1.53
N GLU A 227 -2.77 -10.07 0.77
CA GLU A 227 -2.35 -10.43 -0.58
C GLU A 227 -3.35 -9.88 -1.59
N PHE A 228 -2.85 -9.49 -2.75
CA PHE A 228 -3.66 -8.85 -3.79
C PHE A 228 -3.56 -9.58 -5.12
N GLU A 229 -4.66 -9.53 -5.86
CA GLU A 229 -4.73 -9.85 -7.28
C GLU A 229 -5.20 -8.63 -8.08
N GLN A 230 -4.89 -8.64 -9.37
CA GLN A 230 -5.43 -7.68 -10.32
C GLN A 230 -6.37 -8.40 -11.28
N ALA A 231 -7.66 -8.09 -11.20
CA ALA A 231 -8.70 -8.64 -12.05
C ALA A 231 -9.53 -7.51 -12.66
N ASP A 232 -9.77 -7.56 -13.97
CA ASP A 232 -10.57 -6.57 -14.72
C ASP A 232 -10.11 -5.12 -14.50
N GLY A 233 -8.79 -4.91 -14.34
CA GLY A 233 -8.20 -3.59 -14.10
C GLY A 233 -8.35 -3.07 -12.67
N ASN A 234 -8.92 -3.85 -11.76
CA ASN A 234 -9.09 -3.50 -10.35
C ASN A 234 -8.20 -4.37 -9.47
N VAL A 235 -7.76 -3.80 -8.36
CA VAL A 235 -7.04 -4.51 -7.30
C VAL A 235 -8.05 -5.06 -6.30
N ARG A 236 -7.90 -6.34 -5.92
CA ARG A 236 -8.72 -7.01 -4.92
C ARG A 236 -7.84 -7.69 -3.89
N ILE A 237 -8.30 -7.73 -2.64
CA ILE A 237 -7.69 -8.54 -1.58
C ILE A 237 -8.12 -9.98 -1.81
N THR A 238 -7.14 -10.90 -1.90
CA THR A 238 -7.38 -12.34 -2.05
C THR A 238 -7.20 -13.09 -0.74
N SER A 239 -6.36 -12.57 0.15
CA SER A 239 -6.12 -13.16 1.46
C SER A 239 -5.78 -12.08 2.48
N GLU A 240 -6.25 -12.27 3.71
CA GLU A 240 -5.88 -11.48 4.87
C GLU A 240 -5.65 -12.41 6.05
N LYS A 241 -4.48 -12.30 6.70
CA LYS A 241 -4.14 -13.05 7.90
C LYS A 241 -3.48 -12.13 8.92
N HIS A 242 -3.74 -12.43 10.19
CA HIS A 242 -3.20 -11.67 11.31
C HIS A 242 -2.21 -12.53 12.10
N TYR A 243 -1.06 -11.96 12.39
CA TYR A 243 0.02 -12.61 13.13
C TYR A 243 0.40 -11.81 14.36
N LYS A 244 0.73 -12.48 15.44
CA LYS A 244 1.33 -11.89 16.63
C LYS A 244 2.62 -12.62 16.96
N LEU A 245 3.71 -11.89 16.98
CA LEU A 245 5.01 -12.41 17.41
C LEU A 245 5.01 -12.46 18.94
N VAL A 246 5.30 -13.63 19.48
CA VAL A 246 5.26 -13.92 20.93
C VAL A 246 6.50 -14.70 21.35
N PRO A 247 6.89 -14.67 22.65
CA PRO A 247 7.82 -15.64 23.20
C PRO A 247 7.37 -17.06 22.90
N PRO A 248 8.30 -18.01 22.60
CA PRO A 248 7.94 -19.38 22.20
C PRO A 248 7.01 -20.10 23.20
N GLU A 249 7.16 -19.82 24.49
CA GLU A 249 6.36 -20.38 25.57
C GLU A 249 4.90 -19.90 25.60
N GLU A 250 4.58 -18.80 24.94
CA GLU A 250 3.21 -18.29 24.81
C GLU A 250 2.39 -18.99 23.72
N VAL A 251 3.01 -19.81 22.88
CA VAL A 251 2.30 -20.68 21.94
C VAL A 251 1.87 -21.95 22.67
N THR A 252 0.59 -22.01 23.01
CA THR A 252 0.04 -23.11 23.84
C THR A 252 -0.28 -24.35 23.01
N LYS A 253 -0.51 -25.48 23.72
CA LYS A 253 -0.99 -26.72 23.06
C LYS A 253 -2.36 -26.51 22.41
N GLU A 254 -3.22 -25.74 23.05
CA GLU A 254 -4.54 -25.36 22.51
C GLU A 254 -4.42 -24.55 21.22
N ASP A 255 -3.50 -23.56 21.17
CA ASP A 255 -3.21 -22.83 19.93
C ASP A 255 -2.84 -23.80 18.80
N LEU A 256 -1.94 -24.76 19.06
CA LEU A 256 -1.48 -25.74 18.07
C LEU A 256 -2.58 -26.66 17.59
N GLU A 257 -3.48 -27.09 18.48
CA GLU A 257 -4.65 -27.89 18.13
C GLU A 257 -5.62 -27.10 17.25
N ASN A 258 -5.92 -25.85 17.62
CA ASN A 258 -6.74 -24.96 16.84
C ASN A 258 -6.15 -24.70 15.44
N TYR A 259 -4.83 -24.53 15.32
CA TYR A 259 -4.17 -24.31 14.03
C TYR A 259 -4.26 -25.53 13.10
N ARG A 260 -4.21 -26.75 13.66
CA ARG A 260 -4.38 -28.01 12.87
C ARG A 260 -5.78 -28.14 12.28
N GLN A 261 -6.78 -27.58 12.95
CA GLN A 261 -8.18 -27.69 12.55
C GLN A 261 -8.58 -26.61 11.54
N ARG A 262 -7.76 -25.55 11.37
CA ARG A 262 -8.01 -24.54 10.35
C ARG A 262 -7.86 -25.17 8.97
N THR A 263 -8.89 -25.06 8.15
CA THR A 263 -8.81 -25.45 6.74
C THR A 263 -7.74 -24.59 6.05
N ALA A 264 -6.96 -25.20 5.16
CA ALA A 264 -6.12 -24.44 4.24
C ALA A 264 -7.08 -23.66 3.31
N ASP A 265 -7.04 -22.33 3.39
CA ASP A 265 -7.74 -21.45 2.46
C ASP A 265 -7.03 -21.41 1.11
#